data_2d66666cd145da2d618d0972a3a778b3
#
_entry.id   2d66666cd145da2d618d0972a3a778b3
#
_cell.length_a   1.000
_cell.length_b   1.000
_cell.length_c   1.000
_cell.angle_alpha   90.00
_cell.angle_beta   90.00
_cell.angle_gamma   90.00
#
_symmetry.space_group_name_H-M   'P 1'
#
loop_
_entity.id
_entity.type
_entity.pdbx_description
1 polymer ?
#
loop_
_entity_poly.entity_id
_entity_poly.type
_entity_poly.pdbx_seq_one_letter_code
_entity_poly.pdbx_strand_id
1 'polypeptide(L)' 'MPVVNLQVIAGLSVDQKRTLVAEITQTLCRVTGAKPERTHILIHEVADEDWGLEGRLVLDRRAASAQKT' A
#
# COMPACT_ATOMS: atom_id res chain seq x y z
N MET A 1 -5.60 19.00 7.67
CA MET A 1 -5.21 18.52 6.36
C MET A 1 -4.62 17.11 6.50
N PRO A 2 -5.44 15.97 6.35
CA PRO A 2 -4.89 14.63 6.56
C PRO A 2 -3.98 14.19 5.41
N VAL A 3 -2.91 13.52 5.79
CA VAL A 3 -2.00 12.88 4.84
C VAL A 3 -1.83 11.43 5.27
N VAL A 4 -2.10 10.51 4.36
CA VAL A 4 -1.91 9.08 4.60
C VAL A 4 -0.74 8.59 3.79
N ASN A 5 0.19 7.93 4.43
CA ASN A 5 1.32 7.31 3.77
C ASN A 5 1.13 5.80 3.80
N LEU A 6 0.97 5.21 2.61
CA LEU A 6 0.87 3.76 2.47
C LEU A 6 2.20 3.22 2.00
N GLN A 7 2.66 2.18 2.64
CA GLN A 7 3.80 1.43 2.14
C GLN A 7 3.30 0.07 1.70
N VAL A 8 3.49 -0.26 0.45
CA VAL A 8 3.02 -1.52 -0.12
C VAL A 8 4.15 -2.20 -0.87
N ILE A 9 4.09 -3.52 -0.93
CA ILE A 9 5.03 -4.27 -1.73
C ILE A 9 4.68 -4.04 -3.19
N ALA A 10 5.69 -3.80 -4.04
CA ALA A 10 5.51 -3.54 -5.46
C ALA A 10 4.70 -4.64 -6.13
N GLY A 11 3.87 -4.28 -7.08
CA GLY A 11 3.06 -5.24 -7.85
C GLY A 11 1.61 -4.85 -8.03
N LEU A 12 1.16 -3.75 -7.42
CA LEU A 12 -0.21 -3.27 -7.64
C LEU A 12 -0.31 -2.61 -9.01
N SER A 13 -1.43 -2.83 -9.67
CA SER A 13 -1.73 -2.13 -10.93
C SER A 13 -2.12 -0.68 -10.64
N VAL A 14 -2.07 0.14 -11.67
CA VAL A 14 -2.51 1.53 -11.56
C VAL A 14 -3.98 1.60 -11.17
N ASP A 15 -4.81 0.71 -11.72
CA ASP A 15 -6.23 0.68 -11.37
C ASP A 15 -6.47 0.31 -9.91
N GLN A 16 -5.68 -0.61 -9.38
CA GLN A 16 -5.77 -0.94 -7.95
C GLN A 16 -5.40 0.27 -7.10
N LYS A 17 -4.39 1.02 -7.50
CA LYS A 17 -3.99 2.24 -6.80
C LYS A 17 -5.08 3.31 -6.86
N ARG A 18 -5.74 3.45 -8.01
CA ARG A 18 -6.86 4.40 -8.15
C ARG A 18 -7.98 4.05 -7.17
N THR A 19 -8.33 2.78 -7.07
CA THR A 19 -9.38 2.31 -6.16
C THR A 19 -8.99 2.54 -4.71
N LEU A 20 -7.75 2.22 -4.35
CA LEU A 20 -7.26 2.44 -2.98
C LEU A 20 -7.36 3.91 -2.58
N VAL A 21 -6.87 4.79 -3.42
CA VAL A 21 -6.90 6.24 -3.14
C VAL A 21 -8.33 6.73 -2.98
N ALA A 22 -9.22 6.30 -3.87
CA ALA A 22 -10.62 6.71 -3.82
C ALA A 22 -11.30 6.23 -2.53
N GLU A 23 -11.14 4.96 -2.19
CA GLU A 23 -11.81 4.39 -1.02
C GLU A 23 -11.25 4.90 0.30
N ILE A 24 -9.94 5.05 0.40
CA ILE A 24 -9.32 5.61 1.61
C ILE A 24 -9.76 7.05 1.82
N THR A 25 -9.80 7.84 0.75
CA THR A 25 -10.28 9.22 0.82
C THR A 25 -11.72 9.27 1.31
N GLN A 26 -12.60 8.43 0.76
CA GLN A 26 -14.00 8.38 1.18
C GLN A 26 -14.12 8.05 2.67
N THR A 27 -13.35 7.08 3.14
CA THR A 27 -13.38 6.67 4.55
C THR A 27 -12.94 7.81 5.46
N LEU A 28 -11.84 8.47 5.12
CA LEU A 28 -11.34 9.59 5.92
C LEU A 28 -12.35 10.74 5.98
N CYS A 29 -12.94 11.08 4.84
CA CYS A 29 -13.94 12.14 4.79
C CYS A 29 -15.18 11.80 5.63
N ARG A 30 -15.63 10.55 5.54
CA ARG A 30 -16.80 10.09 6.27
C ARG A 30 -16.56 10.08 7.79
N VAL A 31 -15.39 9.60 8.21
CA VAL A 31 -15.09 9.41 9.63
C VAL A 31 -14.65 10.71 10.31
N THR A 32 -13.80 11.47 9.64
CA THR A 32 -13.18 12.65 10.26
C THR A 32 -13.78 13.99 9.86
N GLY A 33 -14.63 14.01 8.83
CA GLY A 33 -15.14 15.26 8.29
C GLY A 33 -14.14 15.99 7.40
N ALA A 34 -13.01 15.36 7.08
CA ALA A 34 -12.01 15.97 6.20
C ALA A 34 -12.61 16.21 4.81
N LYS A 35 -12.10 17.24 4.13
CA LYS A 35 -12.54 17.55 2.78
C LYS A 35 -11.70 16.80 1.76
N PRO A 36 -12.31 16.24 0.69
CA PRO A 36 -11.55 15.51 -0.32
C PRO A 36 -10.40 16.32 -0.93
N GLU A 37 -10.61 17.62 -1.18
CA GLU A 37 -9.59 18.47 -1.78
C GLU A 37 -8.42 18.76 -0.86
N ARG A 38 -8.49 18.34 0.41
CA ARG A 38 -7.43 18.53 1.39
C ARG A 38 -6.90 17.21 1.94
N THR A 39 -7.36 16.09 1.38
CA THR A 39 -6.96 14.76 1.81
C THR A 39 -5.93 14.21 0.84
N HIS A 40 -4.74 13.91 1.35
CA HIS A 40 -3.63 13.44 0.53
C HIS A 40 -3.33 11.98 0.86
N ILE A 41 -3.21 11.16 -0.19
CA ILE A 41 -2.85 9.75 -0.04
C ILE A 41 -1.58 9.53 -0.86
N LEU A 42 -0.52 9.08 -0.21
CA LEU A 42 0.73 8.76 -0.89
C LEU A 42 0.96 7.25 -0.83
N ILE A 43 1.35 6.70 -1.96
CA ILE A 43 1.64 5.27 -2.08
C ILE A 43 3.13 5.11 -2.34
N HIS A 44 3.80 4.39 -1.46
CA HIS A 44 5.21 4.06 -1.60
C HIS A 44 5.34 2.57 -1.92
N GLU A 45 5.82 2.28 -3.11
CA GLU A 45 6.07 0.90 -3.51
C GLU A 45 7.46 0.49 -3.06
N VAL A 46 7.53 -0.66 -2.40
CA VAL A 46 8.78 -1.20 -1.90
C VAL A 46 9.04 -2.54 -2.58
N ALA A 47 10.23 -2.71 -3.15
CA ALA A 47 10.59 -3.96 -3.81
C ALA A 47 10.67 -5.09 -2.78
N ASP A 48 10.45 -6.34 -3.23
CA ASP A 48 10.52 -7.52 -2.39
C ASP A 48 11.87 -7.63 -1.68
N GLU A 49 12.95 -7.19 -2.32
CA GLU A 49 14.30 -7.24 -1.75
C GLU A 49 14.55 -6.19 -0.67
N ASP A 50 13.62 -5.25 -0.54
CA ASP A 50 13.75 -4.16 0.44
C ASP A 50 12.74 -4.27 1.58
N TRP A 51 11.98 -5.37 1.62
CA TRP A 51 10.94 -5.56 2.64
C TRP A 51 11.29 -6.75 3.53
N GLY A 52 11.58 -6.46 4.79
CA GLY A 52 11.88 -7.50 5.77
C GLY A 52 10.67 -7.81 6.62
N LEU A 53 10.41 -9.09 6.84
CA LEU A 53 9.31 -9.57 7.66
C LEU A 53 9.79 -10.80 8.43
N GLU A 54 9.68 -10.77 9.73
CA GLU A 54 10.13 -11.86 10.61
C GLU A 54 11.59 -12.26 10.37
N GLY A 55 12.46 -11.26 10.12
CA GLY A 55 13.87 -11.48 9.94
C GLY A 55 14.28 -12.02 8.57
N ARG A 56 13.33 -12.07 7.62
CA ARG A 56 13.60 -12.55 6.26
C ARG A 56 13.07 -11.54 5.24
N LEU A 57 13.71 -11.49 4.09
CA LEU A 57 13.21 -10.68 2.99
C LEU A 57 11.98 -11.33 2.36
N VAL A 58 11.01 -10.52 1.96
CA VAL A 58 9.84 -11.00 1.22
C VAL A 58 10.28 -11.72 -0.05
N LEU A 59 11.33 -11.24 -0.70
CA LEU A 59 11.92 -11.88 -1.86
C LEU A 59 12.19 -13.38 -1.61
N ASP A 60 12.82 -13.69 -0.48
CA ASP A 60 13.18 -15.06 -0.14
C ASP A 60 11.95 -15.89 0.25
N ARG A 61 11.00 -15.29 0.91
CA ARG A 61 9.76 -15.98 1.30
C ARG A 61 8.94 -16.38 0.08
N ARG A 62 8.86 -15.51 -0.92
CA ARG A 62 8.15 -15.80 -2.17
C ARG A 62 8.85 -16.89 -2.97
N ALA A 63 10.19 -16.83 -3.03
CA ALA A 63 10.97 -17.86 -3.70
C ALA A 63 10.76 -19.23 -3.04
N ALA A 64 10.75 -19.30 -1.72
CA ALA A 64 10.50 -20.52 -0.99
C ALA A 64 9.10 -21.07 -1.26
N SER A 65 8.08 -20.19 -1.27
CA SER A 65 6.71 -20.60 -1.59
C SER A 65 6.60 -21.15 -3.01
N ALA A 66 7.27 -20.50 -3.98
CA ALA A 66 7.23 -20.93 -5.37
C ALA A 66 7.85 -22.32 -5.55
N GLN A 67 8.80 -22.71 -4.69
CA GLN A 67 9.47 -23.99 -4.75
C GLN A 67 8.69 -25.12 -4.09
N LYS A 68 7.61 -24.84 -3.43
CA LYS A 68 6.80 -25.82 -2.70
C LYS A 68 5.69 -26.46 -3.50
N THR A 69 5.66 -26.26 -4.78
CA THR A 69 4.64 -26.87 -5.63
C THR A 69 4.86 -28.35 -5.86
#